data_aa26da8687189257861bfc94826d3ac9
#
_entry.id   aa26da8687189257861bfc94826d3ac9
#
_cell.length_a   1.000
_cell.length_b   1.000
_cell.length_c   1.000
_cell.angle_alpha   90.00
_cell.angle_beta   90.00
_cell.angle_gamma   90.00
#
_symmetry.space_group_name_H-M   'P 1'
#
loop_
_entity.id
_entity.type
_entity.pdbx_description
1 polymer ?
#
loop_
_entity_poly.entity_id
_entity_poly.type
_entity_poly.pdbx_seq_one_letter_code
_entity_poly.pdbx_strand_id
1 'polypeptide(L)'
;MLVKQKIIPKKDGIKIINGLKKIEKEIDKGKFKFKEKFEDIHLNIEKRLFEIIGQSAGHLHTARSRNDQVVTDFKFWIKNATLDINDVLNLLIKSILKKAEKNIDTVMPGFTHLKNAQPISFAHYLLAYVEMLIRDKKRFLNNLELIDECPLGSAALAGTSYNIDRKFTAKKLGFKKPTGNSIDSVCDRDFAIDFLSAAATCAMHMSRLAEDFIIFNSEAFSFINFSDKVLTGSSIMPQKKNPDPAELIRGKTAINYGKSVSYTHLRAHETREDRGWRGGGVK
;
A
#
# COMPACT_ATOMS: atom_id res chain seq x y z
N MET A 1 -4.51 26.15 6.76
CA MET A 1 -3.31 26.75 7.36
C MET A 1 -3.05 28.12 6.75
N LEU A 2 -2.84 28.28 5.45
CA LEU A 2 -2.50 29.55 4.79
C LEU A 2 -3.48 30.71 5.14
N VAL A 3 -4.79 30.44 5.15
CA VAL A 3 -5.81 31.45 5.57
C VAL A 3 -5.68 31.80 7.06
N LYS A 4 -5.45 30.81 7.93
CA LYS A 4 -5.27 31.02 9.39
C LYS A 4 -4.07 31.92 9.66
N GLN A 5 -2.99 31.73 8.93
CA GLN A 5 -1.75 32.51 9.04
C GLN A 5 -1.79 33.83 8.24
N LYS A 6 -2.94 34.17 7.62
CA LYS A 6 -3.13 35.36 6.81
C LYS A 6 -2.14 35.49 5.62
N ILE A 7 -1.62 34.36 5.15
CA ILE A 7 -0.72 34.29 3.98
C ILE A 7 -1.51 34.48 2.69
N ILE A 8 -2.74 33.97 2.66
CA ILE A 8 -3.67 34.18 1.54
C ILE A 8 -5.01 34.73 2.04
N PRO A 9 -5.76 35.46 1.21
CA PRO A 9 -7.08 35.97 1.55
C PRO A 9 -8.08 34.85 1.87
N LYS A 10 -8.94 35.05 2.86
CA LYS A 10 -9.99 34.09 3.24
C LYS A 10 -10.91 33.73 2.06
N LYS A 11 -11.22 34.72 1.22
CA LYS A 11 -12.07 34.54 0.02
C LYS A 11 -11.46 33.50 -0.94
N ASP A 12 -10.16 33.58 -1.18
CA ASP A 12 -9.45 32.67 -2.08
C ASP A 12 -9.33 31.27 -1.48
N GLY A 13 -9.08 31.17 -0.17
CA GLY A 13 -9.09 29.87 0.52
C GLY A 13 -10.44 29.15 0.41
N ILE A 14 -11.56 29.85 0.51
CA ILE A 14 -12.90 29.29 0.32
C ILE A 14 -13.10 28.82 -1.12
N LYS A 15 -12.70 29.62 -2.11
CA LYS A 15 -12.81 29.25 -3.52
C LYS A 15 -12.00 27.99 -3.82
N ILE A 16 -10.75 27.91 -3.31
CA ILE A 16 -9.87 26.75 -3.49
C ILE A 16 -10.52 25.49 -2.91
N ILE A 17 -11.01 25.53 -1.67
CA ILE A 17 -11.66 24.36 -1.04
C ILE A 17 -12.88 23.90 -1.86
N ASN A 18 -13.72 24.82 -2.31
CA ASN A 18 -14.91 24.49 -3.09
C ASN A 18 -14.52 23.94 -4.49
N GLY A 19 -13.49 24.52 -5.11
CA GLY A 19 -12.96 24.04 -6.38
C GLY A 19 -12.39 22.62 -6.28
N LEU A 20 -11.59 22.33 -5.24
CA LEU A 20 -11.03 21.01 -5.00
C LEU A 20 -12.12 19.95 -4.75
N LYS A 21 -13.16 20.28 -3.94
CA LYS A 21 -14.31 19.38 -3.75
C LYS A 21 -15.08 19.09 -5.04
N LYS A 22 -15.10 20.04 -5.98
CA LYS A 22 -15.70 19.80 -7.30
C LYS A 22 -14.84 18.86 -8.13
N ILE A 23 -13.51 19.02 -8.10
CA ILE A 23 -12.57 18.13 -8.79
C ILE A 23 -12.65 16.71 -8.22
N GLU A 24 -12.67 16.56 -6.90
CA GLU A 24 -12.85 15.27 -6.22
C GLU A 24 -14.09 14.54 -6.75
N LYS A 25 -15.24 15.22 -6.81
CA LYS A 25 -16.47 14.64 -7.39
C LYS A 25 -16.36 14.33 -8.88
N GLU A 26 -15.55 15.04 -9.64
CA GLU A 26 -15.27 14.73 -11.05
C GLU A 26 -14.45 13.46 -11.18
N ILE A 27 -13.47 13.25 -10.29
CA ILE A 27 -12.63 12.05 -10.21
C ILE A 27 -13.48 10.83 -9.81
N ASP A 28 -14.26 10.93 -8.73
CA ASP A 28 -15.11 9.85 -8.22
C ASP A 28 -16.13 9.36 -9.26
N LYS A 29 -16.61 10.27 -10.09
CA LYS A 29 -17.56 9.96 -11.18
C LYS A 29 -16.89 9.51 -12.48
N GLY A 30 -15.56 9.37 -12.51
CA GLY A 30 -14.81 9.03 -13.72
C GLY A 30 -14.88 10.09 -14.83
N LYS A 31 -15.25 11.34 -14.50
CA LYS A 31 -15.40 12.46 -15.46
C LYS A 31 -14.15 13.32 -15.57
N PHE A 32 -13.20 13.17 -14.65
CA PHE A 32 -11.94 13.91 -14.71
C PHE A 32 -11.04 13.30 -15.78
N LYS A 33 -10.56 14.13 -16.70
CA LYS A 33 -9.66 13.70 -17.78
C LYS A 33 -8.23 14.07 -17.44
N PHE A 34 -7.42 13.07 -17.12
CA PHE A 34 -5.97 13.25 -16.98
C PHE A 34 -5.34 13.49 -18.35
N LYS A 35 -4.52 14.54 -18.44
CA LYS A 35 -3.81 14.93 -19.67
C LYS A 35 -2.33 14.63 -19.49
N GLU A 36 -1.76 13.77 -20.31
CA GLU A 36 -0.34 13.37 -20.24
C GLU A 36 0.64 14.55 -20.40
N LYS A 37 0.22 15.59 -21.14
CA LYS A 37 0.99 16.83 -21.30
C LYS A 37 1.22 17.58 -19.97
N PHE A 38 0.46 17.27 -18.93
CA PHE A 38 0.69 17.76 -17.59
C PHE A 38 1.45 16.69 -16.82
N GLU A 39 2.63 16.99 -16.43
CA GLU A 39 3.66 16.14 -15.85
C GLU A 39 3.17 15.09 -14.85
N ASP A 40 2.29 15.50 -13.92
CA ASP A 40 1.78 14.65 -12.85
C ASP A 40 0.31 14.92 -12.54
N ILE A 41 -0.25 14.12 -11.60
CA ILE A 41 -1.62 14.29 -11.12
C ILE A 41 -1.83 15.67 -10.47
N HIS A 42 -0.85 16.18 -9.75
CA HIS A 42 -0.95 17.42 -9.02
C HIS A 42 -1.09 18.61 -9.98
N LEU A 43 -0.29 18.64 -11.06
CA LEU A 43 -0.40 19.66 -12.07
C LEU A 43 -1.73 19.57 -12.85
N ASN A 44 -2.22 18.35 -13.10
CA ASN A 44 -3.54 18.14 -13.67
C ASN A 44 -4.63 18.75 -12.79
N ILE A 45 -4.59 18.52 -11.47
CA ILE A 45 -5.54 19.09 -10.51
C ILE A 45 -5.39 20.61 -10.42
N GLU A 46 -4.16 21.14 -10.37
CA GLU A 46 -3.90 22.59 -10.32
C GLU A 46 -4.43 23.30 -11.57
N LYS A 47 -4.21 22.73 -12.75
CA LYS A 47 -4.75 23.28 -14.02
C LYS A 47 -6.28 23.22 -14.06
N ARG A 48 -6.87 22.11 -13.61
CA ARG A 48 -8.32 22.01 -13.54
C ARG A 48 -8.91 22.99 -12.53
N LEU A 49 -8.25 23.19 -11.38
CA LEU A 49 -8.65 24.18 -10.40
C LEU A 49 -8.62 25.60 -11.00
N PHE A 50 -7.56 25.91 -11.75
CA PHE A 50 -7.46 27.20 -12.45
C PHE A 50 -8.62 27.41 -13.45
N GLU A 51 -9.02 26.37 -14.19
CA GLU A 51 -10.20 26.43 -15.09
C GLU A 51 -11.50 26.74 -14.32
N ILE A 52 -11.62 26.29 -13.05
CA ILE A 52 -12.84 26.45 -12.24
C ILE A 52 -12.89 27.80 -11.51
N ILE A 53 -11.78 28.25 -10.91
CA ILE A 53 -11.76 29.41 -10.01
C ILE A 53 -10.84 30.55 -10.46
N GLY A 54 -10.19 30.42 -11.61
CA GLY A 54 -9.30 31.43 -12.17
C GLY A 54 -8.04 31.66 -11.34
N GLN A 55 -7.56 32.91 -11.31
CA GLN A 55 -6.27 33.27 -10.68
C GLN A 55 -6.16 32.91 -9.19
N SER A 56 -7.28 32.82 -8.46
CA SER A 56 -7.26 32.37 -7.06
C SER A 56 -6.63 30.97 -6.87
N ALA A 57 -6.60 30.14 -7.93
CA ALA A 57 -5.98 28.80 -7.90
C ALA A 57 -4.47 28.85 -7.62
N GLY A 58 -3.78 29.90 -8.08
CA GLY A 58 -2.34 30.07 -7.86
C GLY A 58 -1.95 30.11 -6.38
N HIS A 59 -2.84 30.55 -5.51
CA HIS A 59 -2.60 30.55 -4.07
C HIS A 59 -2.53 29.15 -3.44
N LEU A 60 -2.98 28.09 -4.13
CA LEU A 60 -2.88 26.71 -3.64
C LEU A 60 -1.42 26.26 -3.45
N HIS A 61 -0.52 26.71 -4.33
CA HIS A 61 0.90 26.33 -4.32
C HIS A 61 1.76 27.18 -3.37
N THR A 62 1.20 28.19 -2.71
CA THR A 62 1.94 29.10 -1.83
C THR A 62 2.63 28.36 -0.69
N ALA A 63 3.90 28.64 -0.46
CA ALA A 63 4.74 28.07 0.61
C ALA A 63 4.87 26.52 0.55
N ARG A 64 4.78 25.94 -0.65
CA ARG A 64 4.88 24.50 -0.88
C ARG A 64 5.79 24.21 -2.07
N SER A 65 6.46 23.07 -2.04
CA SER A 65 7.14 22.49 -3.21
C SER A 65 6.42 21.20 -3.63
N ARG A 66 6.71 20.73 -4.83
CA ARG A 66 6.30 19.39 -5.25
C ARG A 66 6.97 18.32 -4.36
N ASN A 67 8.20 18.56 -3.90
CA ASN A 67 8.97 17.63 -3.08
C ASN A 67 8.27 17.26 -1.77
N ASP A 68 7.92 18.25 -0.93
CA ASP A 68 7.24 17.99 0.35
C ASP A 68 5.80 17.51 0.14
N GLN A 69 5.14 17.93 -0.95
CA GLN A 69 3.81 17.46 -1.31
C GLN A 69 3.81 15.96 -1.64
N VAL A 70 4.67 15.52 -2.56
CA VAL A 70 4.71 14.11 -3.02
C VAL A 70 5.02 13.16 -1.87
N VAL A 71 5.96 13.50 -0.98
CA VAL A 71 6.25 12.64 0.18
C VAL A 71 5.07 12.58 1.15
N THR A 72 4.38 13.72 1.35
CA THR A 72 3.18 13.74 2.21
C THR A 72 2.07 12.85 1.65
N ASP A 73 1.79 12.95 0.36
CA ASP A 73 0.77 12.14 -0.32
C ASP A 73 1.14 10.66 -0.27
N PHE A 74 2.41 10.33 -0.47
CA PHE A 74 2.87 8.96 -0.43
C PHE A 74 2.79 8.35 0.98
N LYS A 75 3.13 9.12 2.02
CA LYS A 75 2.91 8.70 3.41
C LYS A 75 1.42 8.45 3.69
N PHE A 76 0.53 9.30 3.19
CA PHE A 76 -0.91 9.08 3.30
C PHE A 76 -1.36 7.79 2.64
N TRP A 77 -0.91 7.55 1.42
CA TRP A 77 -1.28 6.35 0.69
C TRP A 77 -0.83 5.08 1.44
N ILE A 78 0.43 5.04 1.90
CA ILE A 78 0.94 3.89 2.67
C ILE A 78 0.19 3.72 4.00
N LYS A 79 -0.14 4.83 4.68
CA LYS A 79 -0.93 4.78 5.92
C LYS A 79 -2.29 4.12 5.68
N ASN A 80 -3.01 4.54 4.66
CA ASN A 80 -4.31 3.97 4.32
C ASN A 80 -4.17 2.50 3.86
N ALA A 81 -3.24 2.21 2.96
CA ALA A 81 -2.97 0.83 2.50
C ALA A 81 -2.62 -0.11 3.67
N THR A 82 -1.86 0.38 4.67
CA THR A 82 -1.53 -0.39 5.86
C THR A 82 -2.78 -0.71 6.70
N LEU A 83 -3.68 0.25 6.87
CA LEU A 83 -4.95 0.05 7.59
C LEU A 83 -5.83 -0.97 6.85
N ASP A 84 -5.99 -0.83 5.55
CA ASP A 84 -6.76 -1.76 4.72
C ASP A 84 -6.18 -3.20 4.79
N ILE A 85 -4.85 -3.34 4.68
CA ILE A 85 -4.18 -4.64 4.82
C ILE A 85 -4.41 -5.22 6.22
N ASN A 86 -4.33 -4.41 7.27
CA ASN A 86 -4.58 -4.85 8.64
C ASN A 86 -6.00 -5.41 8.79
N ASP A 87 -6.99 -4.77 8.20
CA ASP A 87 -8.39 -5.24 8.25
C ASP A 87 -8.57 -6.55 7.47
N VAL A 88 -7.97 -6.67 6.29
CA VAL A 88 -7.98 -7.92 5.51
C VAL A 88 -7.27 -9.05 6.24
N LEU A 89 -6.12 -8.79 6.89
CA LEU A 89 -5.42 -9.79 7.72
C LEU A 89 -6.28 -10.23 8.91
N ASN A 90 -7.02 -9.32 9.55
CA ASN A 90 -7.96 -9.67 10.62
C ASN A 90 -9.07 -10.61 10.13
N LEU A 91 -9.62 -10.36 8.94
CA LEU A 91 -10.62 -11.24 8.34
C LEU A 91 -10.06 -12.62 8.00
N LEU A 92 -8.84 -12.67 7.47
CA LEU A 92 -8.16 -13.93 7.15
C LEU A 92 -7.89 -14.73 8.43
N ILE A 93 -7.31 -14.11 9.46
CA ILE A 93 -7.05 -14.75 10.77
C ILE A 93 -8.35 -15.32 11.35
N LYS A 94 -9.43 -14.53 11.37
CA LYS A 94 -10.74 -15.02 11.86
C LYS A 94 -11.25 -16.21 11.05
N SER A 95 -11.05 -16.22 9.73
CA SER A 95 -11.47 -17.31 8.86
C SER A 95 -10.67 -18.59 9.13
N ILE A 96 -9.36 -18.47 9.34
CA ILE A 96 -8.49 -19.61 9.68
C ILE A 96 -8.86 -20.15 11.07
N LEU A 97 -9.07 -19.28 12.07
CA LEU A 97 -9.50 -19.69 13.42
C LEU A 97 -10.81 -20.47 13.39
N LYS A 98 -11.82 -19.95 12.68
CA LYS A 98 -13.11 -20.64 12.51
C LYS A 98 -12.97 -22.01 11.83
N LYS A 99 -11.99 -22.16 10.92
CA LYS A 99 -11.68 -23.44 10.29
C LYS A 99 -10.96 -24.38 11.26
N ALA A 100 -10.03 -23.85 12.05
CA ALA A 100 -9.30 -24.59 13.08
C ALA A 100 -10.26 -25.15 14.15
N GLU A 101 -11.19 -24.33 14.67
CA GLU A 101 -12.20 -24.74 15.65
C GLU A 101 -13.01 -25.97 15.20
N LYS A 102 -13.30 -26.07 13.89
CA LYS A 102 -14.05 -27.19 13.32
C LYS A 102 -13.22 -28.45 13.09
N ASN A 103 -11.91 -28.38 13.27
CA ASN A 103 -10.98 -29.46 12.95
C ASN A 103 -10.00 -29.75 14.11
N ILE A 104 -10.44 -29.55 15.35
CA ILE A 104 -9.61 -29.76 16.54
C ILE A 104 -9.19 -31.23 16.63
N ASP A 105 -10.12 -32.14 16.33
CA ASP A 105 -9.91 -33.60 16.44
C ASP A 105 -9.52 -34.22 15.08
N THR A 106 -9.38 -33.41 14.01
CA THR A 106 -8.96 -33.94 12.71
C THR A 106 -7.48 -34.20 12.70
N VAL A 107 -7.09 -35.47 12.83
CA VAL A 107 -5.67 -35.90 12.87
C VAL A 107 -5.11 -35.95 11.46
N MET A 108 -3.89 -35.43 11.28
CA MET A 108 -3.11 -35.52 10.05
C MET A 108 -1.63 -35.78 10.35
N PRO A 109 -0.86 -36.34 9.40
CA PRO A 109 0.58 -36.44 9.58
C PRO A 109 1.22 -35.05 9.54
N GLY A 110 2.11 -34.74 10.49
CA GLY A 110 3.06 -33.68 10.36
C GLY A 110 4.22 -34.11 9.44
N PHE A 111 4.76 -33.18 8.68
CA PHE A 111 5.82 -33.47 7.71
C PHE A 111 7.11 -32.75 8.05
N THR A 112 8.24 -33.44 7.88
CA THR A 112 9.57 -32.87 7.72
C THR A 112 10.22 -33.47 6.47
N HIS A 113 10.79 -32.63 5.61
CA HIS A 113 11.37 -33.07 4.32
C HIS A 113 10.39 -33.89 3.46
N LEU A 114 9.10 -33.58 3.52
CA LEU A 114 8.01 -34.33 2.87
C LEU A 114 7.90 -35.81 3.36
N LYS A 115 8.51 -36.14 4.49
CA LYS A 115 8.38 -37.44 5.17
C LYS A 115 7.48 -37.30 6.36
N ASN A 116 6.67 -38.34 6.61
CA ASN A 116 5.83 -38.40 7.80
C ASN A 116 6.68 -38.32 9.06
N ALA A 117 6.27 -37.40 9.94
CA ALA A 117 6.86 -37.21 11.27
C ALA A 117 5.81 -37.52 12.36
N GLN A 118 5.59 -36.57 13.27
CA GLN A 118 4.63 -36.75 14.36
C GLN A 118 3.21 -36.49 13.87
N PRO A 119 2.19 -37.18 14.41
CA PRO A 119 0.79 -36.83 14.17
C PRO A 119 0.47 -35.47 14.80
N ILE A 120 -0.30 -34.67 14.10
CA ILE A 120 -0.79 -33.36 14.54
C ILE A 120 -2.28 -33.25 14.26
N SER A 121 -2.98 -32.26 14.85
CA SER A 121 -4.32 -31.90 14.36
C SER A 121 -4.23 -30.88 13.23
N PHE A 122 -5.20 -30.92 12.33
CA PHE A 122 -5.31 -29.90 11.28
C PHE A 122 -5.51 -28.50 11.88
N ALA A 123 -6.16 -28.41 13.05
CA ALA A 123 -6.26 -27.16 13.80
C ALA A 123 -4.87 -26.63 14.20
N HIS A 124 -4.02 -27.48 14.75
CA HIS A 124 -2.66 -27.10 15.14
C HIS A 124 -1.84 -26.60 13.96
N TYR A 125 -1.94 -27.27 12.81
CA TYR A 125 -1.32 -26.82 11.55
C TYR A 125 -1.82 -25.41 11.13
N LEU A 126 -3.14 -25.19 11.14
CA LEU A 126 -3.72 -23.90 10.77
C LEU A 126 -3.31 -22.77 11.74
N LEU A 127 -3.19 -23.05 13.03
CA LEU A 127 -2.77 -22.07 14.04
C LEU A 127 -1.33 -21.59 13.83
N ALA A 128 -0.45 -22.41 13.24
CA ALA A 128 0.89 -21.96 12.87
C ALA A 128 0.84 -20.75 11.89
N TYR A 129 -0.10 -20.76 10.95
CA TYR A 129 -0.30 -19.63 10.02
C TYR A 129 -0.97 -18.44 10.69
N VAL A 130 -1.85 -18.65 11.67
CA VAL A 130 -2.39 -17.56 12.50
C VAL A 130 -1.26 -16.81 13.20
N GLU A 131 -0.31 -17.53 13.81
CA GLU A 131 0.86 -16.94 14.44
C GLU A 131 1.74 -16.14 13.45
N MET A 132 1.93 -16.65 12.23
CA MET A 132 2.67 -15.93 11.18
C MET A 132 1.95 -14.63 10.80
N LEU A 133 0.65 -14.69 10.56
CA LEU A 133 -0.16 -13.53 10.16
C LEU A 133 -0.27 -12.48 11.27
N ILE A 134 -0.31 -12.87 12.54
CA ILE A 134 -0.25 -11.95 13.69
C ILE A 134 1.09 -11.19 13.69
N ARG A 135 2.20 -11.86 13.43
CA ARG A 135 3.51 -11.20 13.31
C ARG A 135 3.58 -10.26 12.08
N ASP A 136 2.96 -10.66 10.95
CA ASP A 136 2.91 -9.80 9.76
C ASP A 136 2.09 -8.54 10.02
N LYS A 137 0.93 -8.70 10.65
CA LYS A 137 0.11 -7.57 11.10
C LYS A 137 0.92 -6.61 11.98
N LYS A 138 1.70 -7.11 12.92
CA LYS A 138 2.56 -6.29 13.78
C LYS A 138 3.62 -5.54 12.98
N ARG A 139 4.22 -6.15 11.94
CA ARG A 139 5.18 -5.47 11.04
C ARG A 139 4.54 -4.27 10.34
N PHE A 140 3.36 -4.45 9.77
CA PHE A 140 2.62 -3.36 9.13
C PHE A 140 2.26 -2.24 10.11
N LEU A 141 1.78 -2.59 11.31
CA LEU A 141 1.40 -1.60 12.32
C LEU A 141 2.61 -0.82 12.87
N ASN A 142 3.77 -1.45 13.03
CA ASN A 142 4.99 -0.77 13.45
C ASN A 142 5.39 0.32 12.44
N ASN A 143 5.18 0.08 11.15
CA ASN A 143 5.47 1.11 10.14
C ASN A 143 4.55 2.34 10.28
N LEU A 144 3.32 2.20 10.79
CA LEU A 144 2.44 3.36 11.03
C LEU A 144 3.01 4.36 12.04
N GLU A 145 3.77 3.90 13.03
CA GLU A 145 4.42 4.77 14.00
C GLU A 145 5.56 5.58 13.36
N LEU A 146 6.31 4.95 12.46
CA LEU A 146 7.45 5.57 11.77
C LEU A 146 7.01 6.63 10.76
N ILE A 147 5.88 6.40 10.07
CA ILE A 147 5.40 7.33 9.05
C ILE A 147 4.58 8.50 9.61
N ASP A 148 4.27 8.53 10.91
CA ASP A 148 3.31 9.48 11.51
C ASP A 148 3.89 10.88 11.76
N GLU A 149 4.80 11.31 10.88
CA GLU A 149 5.36 12.66 10.84
C GLU A 149 5.11 13.33 9.49
N CYS A 150 4.63 14.59 9.54
CA CYS A 150 4.21 15.36 8.38
C CYS A 150 5.39 16.08 7.70
N PRO A 151 5.75 15.77 6.44
CA PRO A 151 6.80 16.46 5.73
C PRO A 151 6.41 17.88 5.28
N LEU A 152 5.10 18.13 5.12
CA LEU A 152 4.61 19.36 4.49
C LEU A 152 5.05 20.62 5.25
N GLY A 153 5.60 21.58 4.49
CA GLY A 153 6.23 22.78 5.01
C GLY A 153 7.74 22.74 4.98
N SER A 154 8.35 21.62 4.56
CA SER A 154 9.78 21.52 4.27
C SER A 154 10.13 22.15 2.91
N ALA A 155 9.13 22.46 2.11
CA ALA A 155 9.24 22.99 0.75
C ALA A 155 10.19 22.16 -0.12
N ALA A 156 11.10 22.75 -0.87
CA ALA A 156 12.02 22.01 -1.72
C ALA A 156 13.00 21.15 -0.90
N LEU A 157 13.60 21.71 0.15
CA LEU A 157 14.49 21.03 1.10
C LEU A 157 14.84 21.87 2.36
N ALA A 158 14.71 23.19 2.31
CA ALA A 158 15.20 24.09 3.34
C ALA A 158 14.07 24.91 4.02
N GLY A 159 12.82 24.51 3.85
CA GLY A 159 11.67 25.24 4.37
C GLY A 159 11.27 26.41 3.48
N THR A 160 10.56 27.36 4.08
CA THR A 160 10.00 28.53 3.36
C THR A 160 10.12 29.78 4.23
N SER A 161 10.25 30.95 3.62
CA SER A 161 10.24 32.25 4.28
C SER A 161 8.86 32.69 4.79
N TYR A 162 7.80 32.00 4.39
CA TYR A 162 6.45 32.29 4.87
C TYR A 162 6.28 31.80 6.32
N ASN A 163 5.55 32.56 7.12
CA ASN A 163 5.22 32.17 8.51
C ASN A 163 4.13 31.09 8.56
N ILE A 164 4.46 29.87 8.17
CA ILE A 164 3.56 28.72 8.15
C ILE A 164 3.46 28.04 9.53
N ASP A 165 2.27 27.50 9.85
CA ASP A 165 2.04 26.71 11.05
C ASP A 165 2.09 25.20 10.70
N ARG A 166 3.30 24.60 10.73
CA ARG A 166 3.53 23.19 10.43
C ARG A 166 2.81 22.25 11.40
N LYS A 167 2.70 22.64 12.69
CA LYS A 167 1.98 21.83 13.70
C LYS A 167 0.49 21.78 13.39
N PHE A 168 -0.10 22.92 13.02
CA PHE A 168 -1.50 22.95 12.61
C PHE A 168 -1.74 22.13 11.35
N THR A 169 -0.85 22.19 10.38
CA THR A 169 -0.92 21.40 9.14
C THR A 169 -0.86 19.91 9.45
N ALA A 170 0.14 19.45 10.21
CA ALA A 170 0.28 18.07 10.62
C ALA A 170 -0.99 17.54 11.32
N LYS A 171 -1.50 18.29 12.32
CA LYS A 171 -2.73 17.92 13.04
C LYS A 171 -3.95 17.82 12.11
N LYS A 172 -4.10 18.74 11.16
CA LYS A 172 -5.24 18.74 10.20
C LYS A 172 -5.15 17.60 9.19
N LEU A 173 -3.96 17.14 8.90
CA LEU A 173 -3.69 16.01 8.03
C LEU A 173 -3.64 14.66 8.79
N GLY A 174 -3.87 14.65 10.11
CA GLY A 174 -3.91 13.42 10.91
C GLY A 174 -2.52 12.82 11.19
N PHE A 175 -1.46 13.62 11.11
CA PHE A 175 -0.13 13.25 11.58
C PHE A 175 0.09 13.68 13.03
N LYS A 176 0.91 12.95 13.76
CA LYS A 176 1.26 13.21 15.16
C LYS A 176 1.99 14.54 15.32
N LYS A 177 2.94 14.81 14.45
CA LYS A 177 3.80 16.03 14.47
C LYS A 177 4.40 16.31 13.09
N PRO A 178 4.93 17.52 12.85
CA PRO A 178 5.80 17.76 11.68
C PRO A 178 7.15 17.05 11.85
N THR A 179 7.77 16.69 10.71
CA THR A 179 9.15 16.15 10.66
C THR A 179 10.17 17.14 11.25
N GLY A 180 11.25 16.60 11.83
CA GLY A 180 12.26 17.37 12.54
C GLY A 180 13.26 18.11 11.64
N ASN A 181 13.66 17.50 10.52
CA ASN A 181 14.63 18.06 9.58
C ASN A 181 14.02 18.16 8.18
N SER A 182 14.17 19.31 7.53
CA SER A 182 13.53 19.58 6.23
C SER A 182 14.19 18.85 5.05
N ILE A 183 15.50 18.58 5.12
CA ILE A 183 16.22 17.84 4.07
C ILE A 183 15.80 16.38 4.13
N ASP A 184 15.87 15.77 5.29
CA ASP A 184 15.42 14.40 5.54
C ASP A 184 13.94 14.22 5.17
N SER A 185 13.09 15.16 5.53
CA SER A 185 11.66 15.18 5.21
C SER A 185 11.32 14.89 3.75
N VAL A 186 12.06 15.48 2.84
CA VAL A 186 11.79 15.37 1.39
C VAL A 186 12.54 14.20 0.75
N CYS A 187 13.60 13.69 1.42
CA CYS A 187 14.41 12.57 0.95
C CYS A 187 13.93 11.21 1.47
N ASP A 188 13.30 11.18 2.66
CA ASP A 188 12.89 9.96 3.34
C ASP A 188 12.00 9.07 2.45
N ARG A 189 12.42 7.80 2.32
CA ARG A 189 11.66 6.72 1.67
C ARG A 189 11.72 5.42 2.48
N ASP A 190 12.29 5.46 3.69
CA ASP A 190 12.47 4.28 4.55
C ASP A 190 11.12 3.63 4.85
N PHE A 191 10.09 4.46 5.10
CA PHE A 191 8.73 4.00 5.33
C PHE A 191 8.14 3.16 4.18
N ALA A 192 8.57 3.41 2.94
CA ALA A 192 8.15 2.62 1.79
C ALA A 192 8.92 1.29 1.69
N ILE A 193 10.21 1.31 2.05
CA ILE A 193 11.04 0.10 2.13
C ILE A 193 10.50 -0.82 3.23
N ASP A 194 10.18 -0.28 4.40
CA ASP A 194 9.60 -1.03 5.51
C ASP A 194 8.25 -1.65 5.14
N PHE A 195 7.39 -0.87 4.47
CA PHE A 195 6.10 -1.38 3.97
C PHE A 195 6.29 -2.52 2.98
N LEU A 196 7.20 -2.39 2.02
CA LEU A 196 7.48 -3.42 1.01
C LEU A 196 8.12 -4.65 1.64
N SER A 197 8.99 -4.49 2.64
CA SER A 197 9.59 -5.59 3.40
C SER A 197 8.53 -6.38 4.19
N ALA A 198 7.60 -5.68 4.86
CA ALA A 198 6.47 -6.30 5.54
C ALA A 198 5.57 -7.05 4.54
N ALA A 199 5.28 -6.45 3.38
CA ALA A 199 4.49 -7.06 2.32
C ALA A 199 5.15 -8.31 1.72
N ALA A 200 6.47 -8.27 1.48
CA ALA A 200 7.22 -9.43 0.97
C ALA A 200 7.22 -10.59 1.99
N THR A 201 7.40 -10.28 3.29
CA THR A 201 7.34 -11.30 4.35
C THR A 201 5.94 -11.93 4.45
N CYS A 202 4.89 -11.13 4.42
CA CYS A 202 3.52 -11.61 4.42
C CYS A 202 3.22 -12.47 3.19
N ALA A 203 3.64 -12.02 2.00
CA ALA A 203 3.49 -12.78 0.77
C ALA A 203 4.21 -14.15 0.82
N MET A 204 5.37 -14.24 1.48
CA MET A 204 6.08 -15.50 1.71
C MET A 204 5.24 -16.46 2.57
N HIS A 205 4.65 -15.98 3.66
CA HIS A 205 3.79 -16.82 4.50
C HIS A 205 2.55 -17.30 3.73
N MET A 206 1.94 -16.40 2.94
CA MET A 206 0.80 -16.75 2.08
C MET A 206 1.18 -17.77 1.00
N SER A 207 2.36 -17.64 0.40
CA SER A 207 2.88 -18.58 -0.60
C SER A 207 3.08 -19.98 -0.02
N ARG A 208 3.61 -20.07 1.20
CA ARG A 208 3.78 -21.37 1.89
C ARG A 208 2.43 -22.04 2.17
N LEU A 209 1.46 -21.28 2.70
CA LEU A 209 0.11 -21.80 2.93
C LEU A 209 -0.54 -22.29 1.62
N ALA A 210 -0.36 -21.50 0.56
CA ALA A 210 -0.90 -21.84 -0.76
C ALA A 210 -0.25 -23.11 -1.33
N GLU A 211 1.08 -23.26 -1.21
CA GLU A 211 1.79 -24.47 -1.64
C GLU A 211 1.34 -25.72 -0.87
N ASP A 212 1.25 -25.61 0.45
CA ASP A 212 0.76 -26.71 1.28
C ASP A 212 -0.68 -27.13 0.87
N PHE A 213 -1.53 -26.15 0.56
CA PHE A 213 -2.90 -26.43 0.11
C PHE A 213 -2.95 -27.07 -1.29
N ILE A 214 -2.05 -26.70 -2.21
CA ILE A 214 -1.92 -27.35 -3.50
C ILE A 214 -1.50 -28.81 -3.31
N ILE A 215 -0.49 -29.06 -2.46
CA ILE A 215 -0.03 -30.41 -2.14
C ILE A 215 -1.15 -31.22 -1.48
N PHE A 216 -1.81 -30.68 -0.45
CA PHE A 216 -2.86 -31.38 0.29
C PHE A 216 -4.11 -31.65 -0.56
N ASN A 217 -4.36 -30.86 -1.58
CA ASN A 217 -5.45 -31.07 -2.53
C ASN A 217 -5.09 -32.01 -3.70
N SER A 218 -3.82 -32.35 -3.86
CA SER A 218 -3.40 -33.25 -4.93
C SER A 218 -3.94 -34.68 -4.74
N GLU A 219 -4.07 -35.43 -5.81
CA GLU A 219 -4.55 -36.82 -5.78
C GLU A 219 -3.69 -37.73 -4.91
N ALA A 220 -2.38 -37.42 -4.81
CA ALA A 220 -1.43 -38.19 -3.99
C ALA A 220 -1.67 -38.04 -2.48
N PHE A 221 -2.15 -36.88 -2.02
CA PHE A 221 -2.39 -36.59 -0.59
C PHE A 221 -3.86 -36.63 -0.22
N SER A 222 -4.72 -35.96 -1.01
CA SER A 222 -6.18 -35.92 -0.83
C SER A 222 -6.64 -35.56 0.59
N PHE A 223 -5.88 -34.71 1.32
CA PHE A 223 -6.21 -34.32 2.69
C PHE A 223 -7.28 -33.24 2.76
N ILE A 224 -7.37 -32.39 1.74
CA ILE A 224 -8.36 -31.34 1.64
C ILE A 224 -9.01 -31.31 0.26
N ASN A 225 -10.26 -30.86 0.23
CA ASN A 225 -10.97 -30.59 -1.00
C ASN A 225 -11.39 -29.12 -1.03
N PHE A 226 -11.12 -28.45 -2.12
CA PHE A 226 -11.64 -27.11 -2.36
C PHE A 226 -13.09 -27.17 -2.84
N SER A 227 -13.86 -26.12 -2.54
CA SER A 227 -15.18 -25.93 -3.13
C SER A 227 -15.07 -25.67 -4.63
N ASP A 228 -15.99 -26.19 -5.41
CA ASP A 228 -16.08 -25.98 -6.86
C ASP A 228 -16.12 -24.48 -7.26
N LYS A 229 -16.51 -23.62 -6.34
CA LYS A 229 -16.55 -22.15 -6.55
C LYS A 229 -15.17 -21.51 -6.71
N VAL A 230 -14.11 -22.17 -6.26
CA VAL A 230 -12.72 -21.68 -6.27
C VAL A 230 -11.80 -22.58 -7.10
N LEU A 231 -12.34 -23.54 -7.81
CA LEU A 231 -11.61 -24.42 -8.71
C LEU A 231 -11.87 -24.03 -10.16
N THR A 232 -10.87 -24.19 -11.01
CA THR A 232 -11.03 -23.99 -12.45
C THR A 232 -10.97 -25.33 -13.17
N GLY A 233 -11.83 -25.49 -14.20
CA GLY A 233 -11.87 -26.67 -15.04
C GLY A 233 -10.80 -26.65 -16.13
N SER A 234 -10.45 -27.84 -16.63
CA SER A 234 -9.64 -27.99 -17.84
C SER A 234 -10.57 -28.08 -19.06
N SER A 235 -10.23 -27.41 -20.17
CA SER A 235 -10.96 -27.51 -21.43
C SER A 235 -10.87 -28.89 -22.09
N ILE A 236 -9.77 -29.63 -21.85
CA ILE A 236 -9.52 -30.95 -22.41
C ILE A 236 -10.03 -32.06 -21.49
N MET A 237 -9.95 -31.86 -20.20
CA MET A 237 -10.33 -32.83 -19.16
C MET A 237 -11.38 -32.23 -18.23
N PRO A 238 -12.69 -32.31 -18.52
CA PRO A 238 -13.72 -31.63 -17.71
C PRO A 238 -13.77 -32.04 -16.24
N GLN A 239 -13.31 -33.23 -15.91
CA GLN A 239 -13.22 -33.75 -14.55
C GLN A 239 -12.04 -33.15 -13.76
N LYS A 240 -11.03 -32.57 -14.43
CA LYS A 240 -9.85 -32.00 -13.79
C LYS A 240 -10.20 -30.64 -13.19
N LYS A 241 -9.96 -30.51 -11.90
CA LYS A 241 -10.21 -29.28 -11.11
C LYS A 241 -8.90 -28.77 -10.53
N ASN A 242 -8.51 -27.57 -10.92
CA ASN A 242 -7.23 -26.97 -10.51
C ASN A 242 -7.43 -25.94 -9.40
N PRO A 243 -6.54 -25.87 -8.38
CA PRO A 243 -6.61 -24.91 -7.28
C PRO A 243 -5.98 -23.55 -7.68
N ASP A 244 -6.41 -22.97 -8.81
CA ASP A 244 -5.86 -21.75 -9.40
C ASP A 244 -5.67 -20.60 -8.40
N PRO A 245 -6.59 -20.30 -7.47
CA PRO A 245 -6.36 -19.22 -6.50
C PRO A 245 -5.11 -19.44 -5.65
N ALA A 246 -4.83 -20.68 -5.24
CA ALA A 246 -3.63 -21.02 -4.49
C ALA A 246 -2.36 -20.88 -5.37
N GLU A 247 -2.42 -21.35 -6.62
CA GLU A 247 -1.33 -21.21 -7.58
C GLU A 247 -1.02 -19.74 -7.90
N LEU A 248 -2.05 -18.90 -8.03
CA LEU A 248 -1.91 -17.46 -8.26
C LEU A 248 -1.28 -16.74 -7.05
N ILE A 249 -1.66 -17.10 -5.81
CA ILE A 249 -1.06 -16.53 -4.60
C ILE A 249 0.43 -16.87 -4.59
N ARG A 250 0.80 -18.12 -4.83
CA ARG A 250 2.19 -18.57 -4.92
C ARG A 250 2.96 -17.81 -6.00
N GLY A 251 2.42 -17.72 -7.21
CA GLY A 251 3.08 -17.05 -8.34
C GLY A 251 3.27 -15.54 -8.13
N LYS A 252 2.28 -14.85 -7.56
CA LYS A 252 2.36 -13.40 -7.30
C LYS A 252 3.34 -13.00 -6.20
N THR A 253 3.79 -13.93 -5.37
CA THR A 253 4.77 -13.66 -4.32
C THR A 253 6.10 -13.17 -4.90
N ALA A 254 6.55 -13.74 -6.03
CA ALA A 254 7.77 -13.31 -6.71
C ALA A 254 7.73 -11.82 -7.12
N ILE A 255 6.55 -11.30 -7.50
CA ILE A 255 6.37 -9.89 -7.85
C ILE A 255 6.63 -8.99 -6.63
N ASN A 256 6.15 -9.38 -5.44
CA ASN A 256 6.36 -8.62 -4.22
C ASN A 256 7.83 -8.58 -3.82
N TYR A 257 8.56 -9.70 -3.96
CA TYR A 257 10.02 -9.71 -3.75
C TYR A 257 10.74 -8.80 -4.74
N GLY A 258 10.42 -8.91 -6.03
CA GLY A 258 11.02 -8.07 -7.05
C GLY A 258 10.81 -6.59 -6.79
N LYS A 259 9.60 -6.18 -6.39
CA LYS A 259 9.29 -4.78 -6.03
C LYS A 259 10.04 -4.32 -4.78
N SER A 260 10.16 -5.17 -3.75
CA SER A 260 10.91 -4.84 -2.54
C SER A 260 12.37 -4.58 -2.84
N VAL A 261 13.03 -5.47 -3.58
CA VAL A 261 14.44 -5.32 -3.99
C VAL A 261 14.63 -4.11 -4.91
N SER A 262 13.78 -3.94 -5.92
CA SER A 262 13.89 -2.83 -6.88
C SER A 262 13.79 -1.46 -6.19
N TYR A 263 12.92 -1.33 -5.20
CA TYR A 263 12.73 -0.06 -4.52
C TYR A 263 13.94 0.37 -3.67
N THR A 264 14.69 -0.57 -3.12
CA THR A 264 15.92 -0.27 -2.35
C THR A 264 17.03 0.36 -3.21
N HIS A 265 16.93 0.23 -4.53
CA HIS A 265 17.88 0.82 -5.49
C HIS A 265 17.39 2.15 -6.09
N LEU A 266 16.18 2.61 -5.76
CA LEU A 266 15.68 3.90 -6.21
C LEU A 266 16.28 5.03 -5.38
N ARG A 267 16.71 6.10 -6.05
CA ARG A 267 17.16 7.33 -5.38
C ARG A 267 15.94 8.15 -4.93
N ALA A 268 16.09 8.84 -3.80
CA ALA A 268 15.03 9.66 -3.22
C ALA A 268 14.54 10.80 -4.15
N HIS A 269 15.40 11.27 -5.05
CA HIS A 269 15.14 12.37 -5.98
C HIS A 269 15.25 11.94 -7.43
N GLU A 270 14.86 10.71 -7.78
CA GLU A 270 14.79 10.34 -9.20
C GLU A 270 13.74 11.18 -9.90
N THR A 271 14.21 12.05 -10.79
CA THR A 271 13.38 12.91 -11.61
C THR A 271 12.72 12.11 -12.74
N ARG A 272 11.77 12.74 -13.42
CA ARG A 272 11.13 12.15 -14.61
C ARG A 272 12.14 11.87 -15.72
N GLU A 273 13.16 12.71 -15.86
CA GLU A 273 14.25 12.53 -16.82
C GLU A 273 15.05 11.27 -16.52
N ASP A 274 15.38 11.01 -15.25
CA ASP A 274 16.08 9.79 -14.84
C ASP A 274 15.30 8.52 -15.19
N ARG A 275 13.96 8.55 -15.04
CA ARG A 275 13.10 7.43 -15.44
C ARG A 275 13.00 7.26 -16.94
N GLY A 276 12.92 8.37 -17.70
CA GLY A 276 12.86 8.37 -19.16
C GLY A 276 14.16 7.85 -19.79
N TRP A 277 15.27 8.19 -19.19
CA TRP A 277 16.62 7.76 -19.68
C TRP A 277 16.82 6.24 -19.52
N ARG A 278 16.33 5.64 -18.46
CA ARG A 278 16.39 4.18 -18.26
C ARG A 278 15.48 3.40 -19.21
N GLY A 279 14.41 4.01 -19.70
CA GLY A 279 13.52 3.40 -20.70
C GLY A 279 13.95 3.59 -22.16
N GLY A 280 14.79 4.59 -22.46
CA GLY A 280 15.23 4.94 -23.81
C GLY A 280 16.55 4.30 -24.25
N GLY A 281 17.21 3.53 -23.38
CA GLY A 281 18.54 2.94 -23.63
C GLY A 281 18.54 1.55 -24.28
N VAL A 282 17.41 1.07 -24.79
CA VAL A 282 17.34 -0.17 -25.55
C VAL A 282 16.86 0.16 -26.96
N LYS A 283 17.79 0.52 -27.82
CA LYS A 283 17.70 0.32 -29.25
C LYS A 283 18.64 -0.80 -29.65
#